data_ab1c352d60e275cb983fbb200c8256ee
#
_entry.id   ab1c352d60e275cb983fbb200c8256ee
#
_cell.length_a   1.000
_cell.length_b   1.000
_cell.length_c   1.000
_cell.angle_alpha   90.00
_cell.angle_beta   90.00
_cell.angle_gamma   90.00
#
_symmetry.space_group_name_H-M   'P 1'
#
loop_
_entity.id
_entity.type
_entity.pdbx_description
1 polymer ?
#
loop_
_entity_poly.entity_id
_entity_poly.type
_entity_poly.pdbx_seq_one_letter_code
_entity_poly.pdbx_strand_id
1 'polypeptide(L)'
;MRSLLLAIPLCLVAASISAADLPKVGDAAPKFEMTGTDGKVYTNKDFLGKKAVIIAWYPRAFTGGCTKECKSFQEAGSELKAYEVAHFTASTDPVEKNKEFAKSLNLDYPILSDPEGKNAKAFGVLKDDGKAANRVTFVIGANGKILAVDDKVKTDTHAQDLAKQLESLGVPHKSAK
;
A
#
# COMPACT_ATOMS: atom_id res chain seq x y z
N MET A 1 -49.63 -42.23 15.62
CA MET A 1 -48.80 -41.49 14.67
C MET A 1 -47.78 -40.68 15.49
N ARG A 2 -46.53 -41.10 15.51
CA ARG A 2 -45.45 -40.44 16.26
C ARG A 2 -44.60 -39.63 15.28
N SER A 3 -44.72 -38.29 15.33
CA SER A 3 -43.92 -37.40 14.52
C SER A 3 -42.50 -37.33 15.09
N LEU A 4 -41.52 -37.79 14.32
CA LEU A 4 -40.08 -37.71 14.61
C LEU A 4 -39.58 -36.38 14.12
N LEU A 5 -39.29 -35.44 15.06
CA LEU A 5 -38.62 -34.17 14.76
C LEU A 5 -37.11 -34.42 14.60
N LEU A 6 -36.65 -34.35 13.36
CA LEU A 6 -35.22 -34.40 13.04
C LEU A 6 -34.59 -33.02 13.37
N ALA A 7 -33.80 -32.96 14.43
CA ALA A 7 -32.98 -31.79 14.73
C ALA A 7 -31.74 -31.81 13.83
N ILE A 8 -31.64 -30.81 12.93
CA ILE A 8 -30.44 -30.60 12.11
C ILE A 8 -29.44 -29.76 12.95
N PRO A 9 -28.22 -30.27 13.21
CA PRO A 9 -27.23 -29.45 13.91
C PRO A 9 -26.71 -28.35 12.99
N LEU A 10 -26.94 -27.11 13.39
CA LEU A 10 -26.34 -25.93 12.76
C LEU A 10 -24.83 -25.92 13.06
N CYS A 11 -24.04 -26.43 12.11
CA CYS A 11 -22.56 -26.35 12.19
C CYS A 11 -22.13 -24.90 12.02
N LEU A 12 -21.82 -24.23 13.13
CA LEU A 12 -21.22 -22.90 13.13
C LEU A 12 -19.78 -23.04 12.66
N VAL A 13 -19.53 -22.81 11.37
CA VAL A 13 -18.18 -22.70 10.84
C VAL A 13 -17.59 -21.39 11.35
N ALA A 14 -16.80 -21.48 12.42
CA ALA A 14 -15.96 -20.37 12.86
C ALA A 14 -14.91 -20.13 11.78
N ALA A 15 -15.09 -19.08 10.97
CA ALA A 15 -14.07 -18.60 10.05
C ALA A 15 -12.88 -18.09 10.90
N SER A 16 -11.82 -18.90 10.97
CA SER A 16 -10.54 -18.47 11.51
C SER A 16 -10.05 -17.29 10.66
N ILE A 17 -10.00 -16.09 11.24
CA ILE A 17 -9.37 -14.94 10.62
C ILE A 17 -7.86 -15.16 10.73
N SER A 18 -7.30 -15.86 9.74
CA SER A 18 -5.86 -15.97 9.57
C SER A 18 -5.28 -14.55 9.33
N ALA A 19 -4.09 -14.27 9.84
CA ALA A 19 -3.32 -13.12 9.39
C ALA A 19 -3.28 -13.17 7.85
N ALA A 20 -3.69 -12.10 7.20
CA ALA A 20 -3.76 -12.09 5.75
C ALA A 20 -2.35 -12.28 5.18
N ASP A 21 -2.16 -13.32 4.37
CA ASP A 21 -0.92 -13.47 3.61
C ASP A 21 -0.72 -12.26 2.68
N LEU A 22 0.53 -11.93 2.37
CA LEU A 22 0.83 -10.89 1.39
C LEU A 22 0.14 -11.22 0.06
N PRO A 23 -0.60 -10.28 -0.55
CA PRO A 23 -1.12 -10.44 -1.90
C PRO A 23 0.00 -10.75 -2.88
N LYS A 24 -0.25 -11.64 -3.83
CA LYS A 24 0.72 -12.09 -4.82
C LYS A 24 0.53 -11.34 -6.14
N VAL A 25 1.55 -11.37 -6.99
CA VAL A 25 1.46 -10.86 -8.35
C VAL A 25 0.31 -11.55 -9.09
N GLY A 26 -0.56 -10.77 -9.72
CA GLY A 26 -1.77 -11.22 -10.40
C GLY A 26 -3.04 -11.20 -9.57
N ASP A 27 -2.95 -11.17 -8.24
CA ASP A 27 -4.11 -11.04 -7.37
C ASP A 27 -4.79 -9.68 -7.53
N ALA A 28 -6.08 -9.60 -7.21
CA ALA A 28 -6.74 -8.32 -7.05
C ALA A 28 -6.15 -7.59 -5.83
N ALA A 29 -5.78 -6.33 -6.02
CA ALA A 29 -5.29 -5.52 -4.91
C ALA A 29 -6.36 -5.37 -3.82
N PRO A 30 -6.00 -5.45 -2.53
CA PRO A 30 -6.92 -5.15 -1.45
C PRO A 30 -7.56 -3.78 -1.62
N LYS A 31 -8.82 -3.66 -1.26
CA LYS A 31 -9.48 -2.35 -1.20
C LYS A 31 -8.85 -1.53 -0.08
N PHE A 32 -8.57 -0.28 -0.37
CA PHE A 32 -8.05 0.66 0.62
C PHE A 32 -8.82 1.98 0.59
N GLU A 33 -8.81 2.64 1.73
CA GLU A 33 -9.26 4.01 1.92
C GLU A 33 -8.36 4.61 3.00
N MET A 34 -7.51 5.57 2.62
CA MET A 34 -6.53 6.16 3.52
C MET A 34 -6.44 7.67 3.32
N THR A 35 -6.25 8.40 4.40
CA THR A 35 -6.06 9.86 4.37
C THR A 35 -4.60 10.18 4.11
N GLY A 36 -4.35 11.00 3.10
CA GLY A 36 -3.04 11.53 2.77
C GLY A 36 -2.66 12.75 3.62
N THR A 37 -1.36 13.03 3.71
CA THR A 37 -0.83 14.22 4.39
C THR A 37 -1.25 15.54 3.74
N ASP A 38 -1.75 15.51 2.51
CA ASP A 38 -2.36 16.63 1.79
C ASP A 38 -3.85 16.84 2.15
N GLY A 39 -4.39 16.03 3.06
CA GLY A 39 -5.77 16.11 3.53
C GLY A 39 -6.80 15.42 2.64
N LYS A 40 -6.39 14.79 1.53
CA LYS A 40 -7.29 14.05 0.65
C LYS A 40 -7.42 12.60 1.12
N VAL A 41 -8.58 12.00 0.83
CA VAL A 41 -8.80 10.56 0.97
C VAL A 41 -8.52 9.89 -0.37
N TYR A 42 -7.73 8.84 -0.33
CA TYR A 42 -7.32 8.05 -1.50
C TYR A 42 -7.91 6.64 -1.41
N THR A 43 -8.45 6.19 -2.52
CA THR A 43 -9.09 4.87 -2.67
C THR A 43 -8.65 4.19 -3.96
N ASN A 44 -8.86 2.87 -4.08
CA ASN A 44 -8.64 2.16 -5.36
C ASN A 44 -9.38 2.80 -6.54
N LYS A 45 -10.57 3.37 -6.32
CA LYS A 45 -11.42 3.94 -7.37
C LYS A 45 -10.78 5.17 -8.05
N ASP A 46 -9.89 5.86 -7.35
CA ASP A 46 -9.24 7.05 -7.88
C ASP A 46 -8.28 6.72 -9.03
N PHE A 47 -7.80 5.48 -9.05
CA PHE A 47 -6.74 5.01 -9.94
C PHE A 47 -7.22 3.96 -10.95
N LEU A 48 -8.25 3.17 -10.60
CA LEU A 48 -8.78 2.10 -11.43
C LEU A 48 -9.17 2.61 -12.83
N GLY A 49 -8.66 1.98 -13.88
CA GLY A 49 -8.87 2.36 -15.27
C GLY A 49 -8.09 3.61 -15.71
N LYS A 50 -7.28 4.23 -14.84
CA LYS A 50 -6.61 5.50 -15.13
C LYS A 50 -5.10 5.40 -15.10
N LYS A 51 -4.54 4.90 -14.00
CA LYS A 51 -3.09 4.80 -13.80
C LYS A 51 -2.73 3.72 -12.78
N ALA A 52 -1.49 3.29 -12.81
CA ALA A 52 -0.95 2.42 -11.76
C ALA A 52 -0.77 3.18 -10.44
N VAL A 53 -0.60 2.42 -9.35
CA VAL A 53 -0.35 2.97 -8.02
C VAL A 53 0.81 2.22 -7.35
N ILE A 54 1.74 2.97 -6.78
CA ILE A 54 2.76 2.45 -5.86
C ILE A 54 2.34 2.80 -4.44
N ILE A 55 2.30 1.80 -3.55
CA ILE A 55 2.11 1.99 -2.11
C ILE A 55 3.29 1.33 -1.40
N ALA A 56 4.20 2.15 -0.88
CA ALA A 56 5.37 1.71 -0.13
C ALA A 56 5.10 1.82 1.37
N TRP A 57 4.79 0.69 2.00
CA TRP A 57 4.56 0.62 3.44
C TRP A 57 5.88 0.70 4.20
N TYR A 58 5.92 1.54 5.24
CA TYR A 58 7.05 1.63 6.16
C TYR A 58 6.61 1.56 7.63
N PRO A 59 7.49 1.09 8.56
CA PRO A 59 7.10 0.86 9.94
C PRO A 59 6.74 2.11 10.74
N ARG A 60 7.57 3.17 10.70
CA ARG A 60 7.38 4.37 11.53
C ARG A 60 8.06 5.61 10.97
N ALA A 61 7.37 6.73 11.01
CA ALA A 61 7.91 8.05 10.73
C ALA A 61 9.08 8.38 11.69
N PHE A 62 10.03 9.19 11.21
CA PHE A 62 11.21 9.68 11.94
C PHE A 62 12.24 8.60 12.31
N THR A 63 12.20 7.41 11.69
CA THR A 63 13.27 6.40 11.83
C THR A 63 14.21 6.44 10.64
N GLY A 64 15.49 6.03 10.85
CA GLY A 64 16.54 6.20 9.85
C GLY A 64 16.22 5.54 8.49
N GLY A 65 15.81 4.27 8.48
CA GLY A 65 15.46 3.57 7.24
C GLY A 65 14.23 4.15 6.54
N CYS A 66 13.19 4.54 7.30
CA CYS A 66 11.99 5.13 6.71
C CYS A 66 12.27 6.53 6.15
N THR A 67 13.15 7.29 6.81
CA THR A 67 13.63 8.60 6.29
C THR A 67 14.35 8.43 4.95
N LYS A 68 15.25 7.46 4.84
CA LYS A 68 15.97 7.17 3.60
C LYS A 68 15.02 6.77 2.47
N GLU A 69 14.08 5.88 2.75
CA GLU A 69 13.10 5.43 1.77
C GLU A 69 12.21 6.58 1.27
N CYS A 70 11.64 7.39 2.18
CA CYS A 70 10.84 8.54 1.77
C CYS A 70 11.65 9.56 0.95
N LYS A 71 12.93 9.78 1.29
CA LYS A 71 13.81 10.63 0.48
C LYS A 71 14.07 10.04 -0.90
N SER A 72 14.28 8.72 -1.03
CA SER A 72 14.48 8.09 -2.33
C SER A 72 13.27 8.32 -3.26
N PHE A 73 12.05 8.30 -2.73
CA PHE A 73 10.83 8.65 -3.50
C PHE A 73 10.79 10.11 -3.91
N GLN A 74 11.28 11.02 -3.06
CA GLN A 74 11.42 12.44 -3.40
C GLN A 74 12.46 12.65 -4.52
N GLU A 75 13.60 11.98 -4.42
CA GLU A 75 14.70 12.07 -5.38
C GLU A 75 14.33 11.48 -6.76
N ALA A 76 13.67 10.33 -6.78
CA ALA A 76 13.19 9.67 -7.99
C ALA A 76 11.85 10.23 -8.51
N GLY A 77 11.35 11.30 -7.92
CA GLY A 77 10.04 11.85 -8.25
C GLY A 77 9.86 12.19 -9.73
N SER A 78 10.88 12.70 -10.41
CA SER A 78 10.84 13.00 -11.86
C SER A 78 10.74 11.72 -12.70
N GLU A 79 11.50 10.67 -12.35
CA GLU A 79 11.52 9.39 -13.06
C GLU A 79 10.17 8.68 -12.92
N LEU A 80 9.63 8.62 -11.69
CA LEU A 80 8.30 8.05 -11.44
C LEU A 80 7.19 8.84 -12.15
N LYS A 81 7.28 10.17 -12.13
CA LYS A 81 6.31 11.06 -12.80
C LYS A 81 6.32 10.96 -14.33
N ALA A 82 7.33 10.36 -14.93
CA ALA A 82 7.35 10.09 -16.36
C ALA A 82 6.36 8.98 -16.79
N TYR A 83 5.92 8.15 -15.84
CA TYR A 83 4.96 7.07 -16.07
C TYR A 83 3.53 7.47 -15.64
N GLU A 84 2.54 6.75 -16.18
CA GLU A 84 1.14 6.82 -15.71
C GLU A 84 1.00 6.08 -14.37
N VAL A 85 1.64 6.61 -13.34
CA VAL A 85 1.67 6.08 -11.99
C VAL A 85 1.43 7.17 -10.95
N ALA A 86 0.69 6.84 -9.90
CA ALA A 86 0.68 7.59 -8.64
C ALA A 86 1.57 6.84 -7.63
N HIS A 87 2.34 7.56 -6.82
CA HIS A 87 3.15 6.92 -5.80
C HIS A 87 2.88 7.54 -4.43
N PHE A 88 2.92 6.69 -3.43
CA PHE A 88 2.68 7.02 -2.03
C PHE A 88 3.61 6.18 -1.17
N THR A 89 4.04 6.75 -0.06
CA THR A 89 4.47 5.95 1.09
C THR A 89 3.31 5.83 2.07
N ALA A 90 3.29 4.80 2.92
CA ALA A 90 2.19 4.57 3.84
C ALA A 90 2.70 4.05 5.19
N SER A 91 2.03 4.39 6.28
CA SER A 91 2.30 3.84 7.61
C SER A 91 1.04 3.82 8.48
N THR A 92 1.13 3.13 9.62
CA THR A 92 0.11 3.16 10.67
C THR A 92 0.24 4.38 11.60
N ASP A 93 1.17 5.30 11.32
CA ASP A 93 1.25 6.53 12.09
C ASP A 93 0.03 7.43 11.85
N PRO A 94 -0.41 8.21 12.85
CA PRO A 94 -1.47 9.21 12.69
C PRO A 94 -1.14 10.23 11.60
N VAL A 95 -2.18 10.78 10.95
CA VAL A 95 -2.05 11.76 9.86
C VAL A 95 -1.18 12.95 10.27
N GLU A 96 -1.37 13.47 11.48
CA GLU A 96 -0.61 14.65 11.94
C GLU A 96 0.89 14.33 12.05
N LYS A 97 1.25 13.15 12.58
CA LYS A 97 2.65 12.73 12.65
C LYS A 97 3.26 12.56 11.25
N ASN A 98 2.53 11.97 10.32
CA ASN A 98 2.97 11.83 8.94
C ASN A 98 3.08 13.19 8.23
N LYS A 99 2.21 14.19 8.55
CA LYS A 99 2.34 15.57 8.06
C LYS A 99 3.64 16.23 8.54
N GLU A 100 3.95 16.12 9.82
CA GLU A 100 5.20 16.63 10.38
C GLU A 100 6.42 15.96 9.71
N PHE A 101 6.35 14.66 9.51
CA PHE A 101 7.41 13.90 8.86
C PHE A 101 7.58 14.30 7.39
N ALA A 102 6.50 14.38 6.61
CA ALA A 102 6.53 14.84 5.23
C ALA A 102 7.12 16.26 5.11
N LYS A 103 6.69 17.16 5.99
CA LYS A 103 7.21 18.54 6.06
C LYS A 103 8.71 18.57 6.39
N SER A 104 9.17 17.76 7.34
CA SER A 104 10.58 17.70 7.73
C SER A 104 11.51 17.23 6.61
N LEU A 105 10.97 16.49 5.63
CA LEU A 105 11.69 15.95 4.48
C LEU A 105 11.42 16.75 3.19
N ASN A 106 10.56 17.79 3.23
CA ASN A 106 10.08 18.54 2.07
C ASN A 106 9.53 17.64 0.96
N LEU A 107 8.72 16.62 1.32
CA LEU A 107 8.16 15.70 0.33
C LEU A 107 7.15 16.41 -0.59
N ASP A 108 7.22 16.14 -1.88
CA ASP A 108 6.30 16.66 -2.91
C ASP A 108 5.19 15.65 -3.28
N TYR A 109 5.07 14.58 -2.52
CA TYR A 109 4.05 13.55 -2.63
C TYR A 109 3.44 13.26 -1.24
N PRO A 110 2.18 12.79 -1.15
CA PRO A 110 1.54 12.52 0.13
C PRO A 110 1.96 11.18 0.74
N ILE A 111 2.06 11.16 2.07
CA ILE A 111 2.12 9.93 2.87
C ILE A 111 0.69 9.53 3.23
N LEU A 112 0.32 8.27 3.04
CA LEU A 112 -0.97 7.72 3.45
C LEU A 112 -0.92 7.23 4.89
N SER A 113 -1.95 7.53 5.66
CA SER A 113 -2.04 7.19 7.08
C SER A 113 -3.14 6.18 7.32
N ASP A 114 -2.81 5.13 8.07
CA ASP A 114 -3.69 4.03 8.47
C ASP A 114 -3.61 3.77 9.99
N PRO A 115 -4.01 4.74 10.86
CA PRO A 115 -3.79 4.64 12.29
C PRO A 115 -4.50 3.47 12.97
N GLU A 116 -5.57 2.96 12.36
CA GLU A 116 -6.29 1.78 12.83
C GLU A 116 -5.67 0.46 12.33
N GLY A 117 -4.70 0.50 11.41
CA GLY A 117 -4.06 -0.68 10.82
C GLY A 117 -4.99 -1.52 9.94
N LYS A 118 -6.16 -1.00 9.59
CA LYS A 118 -7.16 -1.72 8.79
C LYS A 118 -6.66 -2.05 7.39
N ASN A 119 -6.08 -1.07 6.72
CA ASN A 119 -5.54 -1.25 5.38
C ASN A 119 -4.24 -2.06 5.43
N ALA A 120 -3.36 -1.80 6.40
CA ALA A 120 -2.15 -2.60 6.61
C ALA A 120 -2.46 -4.08 6.83
N LYS A 121 -3.54 -4.39 7.58
CA LYS A 121 -4.04 -5.75 7.76
C LYS A 121 -4.54 -6.35 6.44
N ALA A 122 -5.32 -5.60 5.67
CA ALA A 122 -5.84 -6.07 4.38
C ALA A 122 -4.72 -6.37 3.37
N PHE A 123 -3.62 -5.59 3.40
CA PHE A 123 -2.42 -5.82 2.60
C PHE A 123 -1.48 -6.89 3.18
N GLY A 124 -1.80 -7.50 4.33
CA GLY A 124 -0.95 -8.50 4.98
C GLY A 124 0.35 -7.93 5.53
N VAL A 125 0.46 -6.61 5.68
CA VAL A 125 1.69 -5.95 6.14
C VAL A 125 1.65 -5.54 7.60
N LEU A 126 0.50 -5.63 8.29
CA LEU A 126 0.39 -5.27 9.70
C LEU A 126 1.23 -6.26 10.53
N LYS A 127 2.09 -5.76 11.40
CA LYS A 127 2.87 -6.58 12.32
C LYS A 127 1.95 -7.24 13.36
N ASP A 128 2.42 -8.34 13.94
CA ASP A 128 1.67 -9.12 14.94
C ASP A 128 1.26 -8.30 16.16
N ASP A 129 2.06 -7.29 16.52
CA ASP A 129 1.74 -6.37 17.63
C ASP A 129 0.63 -5.37 17.29
N GLY A 130 0.16 -5.35 16.05
CA GLY A 130 -0.90 -4.45 15.57
C GLY A 130 -0.52 -2.97 15.51
N LYS A 131 0.75 -2.60 15.76
CA LYS A 131 1.16 -1.21 15.95
C LYS A 131 1.92 -0.60 14.79
N ALA A 132 2.46 -1.40 13.89
CA ALA A 132 3.27 -0.92 12.78
C ALA A 132 3.10 -1.81 11.54
N ALA A 133 3.41 -1.27 10.37
CA ALA A 133 3.50 -2.06 9.16
C ALA A 133 4.90 -2.68 8.99
N ASN A 134 4.97 -3.82 8.32
CA ASN A 134 6.20 -4.31 7.71
C ASN A 134 6.56 -3.43 6.51
N ARG A 135 7.85 -3.40 6.15
CA ARG A 135 8.32 -2.69 4.96
C ARG A 135 8.06 -3.56 3.74
N VAL A 136 7.01 -3.24 3.01
CA VAL A 136 6.61 -3.93 1.78
C VAL A 136 6.06 -2.92 0.80
N THR A 137 6.43 -3.02 -0.45
CA THR A 137 5.93 -2.18 -1.51
C THR A 137 5.11 -2.97 -2.50
N PHE A 138 3.98 -2.40 -2.88
CA PHE A 138 3.09 -2.94 -3.90
C PHE A 138 3.05 -2.00 -5.10
N VAL A 139 3.21 -2.56 -6.29
CA VAL A 139 2.85 -1.90 -7.55
C VAL A 139 1.52 -2.47 -8.01
N ILE A 140 0.50 -1.63 -8.11
CA ILE A 140 -0.86 -2.00 -8.50
C ILE A 140 -1.13 -1.41 -9.88
N GLY A 141 -1.49 -2.25 -10.83
CA GLY A 141 -1.82 -1.80 -12.18
C GLY A 141 -3.13 -1.02 -12.27
N ALA A 142 -3.34 -0.29 -13.35
CA ALA A 142 -4.60 0.41 -13.63
C ALA A 142 -5.81 -0.55 -13.70
N ASN A 143 -5.58 -1.84 -13.93
CA ASN A 143 -6.60 -2.89 -13.88
C ASN A 143 -6.95 -3.37 -12.47
N GLY A 144 -6.34 -2.78 -11.44
CA GLY A 144 -6.54 -3.13 -10.03
C GLY A 144 -5.84 -4.41 -9.57
N LYS A 145 -4.94 -4.99 -10.38
CA LYS A 145 -4.17 -6.18 -10.02
C LYS A 145 -2.78 -5.81 -9.51
N ILE A 146 -2.23 -6.63 -8.62
CA ILE A 146 -0.85 -6.52 -8.16
C ILE A 146 0.08 -6.86 -9.34
N LEU A 147 0.96 -5.95 -9.68
CA LEU A 147 2.00 -6.13 -10.71
C LEU A 147 3.34 -6.55 -10.09
N ALA A 148 3.66 -6.04 -8.90
CA ALA A 148 4.87 -6.40 -8.16
C ALA A 148 4.64 -6.27 -6.66
N VAL A 149 5.39 -7.08 -5.91
CA VAL A 149 5.50 -7.01 -4.43
C VAL A 149 6.98 -7.05 -4.11
N ASP A 150 7.48 -6.07 -3.35
CA ASP A 150 8.85 -6.02 -2.86
C ASP A 150 8.84 -6.02 -1.32
N ASP A 151 9.24 -7.13 -0.73
CA ASP A 151 9.42 -7.33 0.71
C ASP A 151 10.90 -7.24 1.17
N LYS A 152 11.82 -6.94 0.22
CA LYS A 152 13.27 -6.82 0.44
C LYS A 152 13.83 -5.45 0.08
N VAL A 153 13.05 -4.43 0.41
CA VAL A 153 13.30 -3.03 0.05
C VAL A 153 14.69 -2.55 0.45
N LYS A 154 15.44 -2.02 -0.51
CA LYS A 154 16.68 -1.27 -0.31
C LYS A 154 16.34 0.22 -0.17
N THR A 155 16.29 0.71 1.06
CA THR A 155 15.73 2.04 1.36
C THR A 155 16.41 3.21 0.65
N ASP A 156 17.71 3.09 0.33
CA ASP A 156 18.48 4.18 -0.27
C ASP A 156 18.23 4.35 -1.77
N THR A 157 17.87 3.27 -2.49
CA THR A 157 17.68 3.25 -3.96
C THR A 157 16.28 2.79 -4.38
N HIS A 158 15.38 2.62 -3.41
CA HIS A 158 14.12 1.95 -3.62
C HIS A 158 13.30 2.51 -4.77
N ALA A 159 13.07 3.82 -4.78
CA ALA A 159 12.23 4.43 -5.80
C ALA A 159 12.89 4.44 -7.20
N GLN A 160 14.22 4.59 -7.25
CA GLN A 160 14.97 4.48 -8.51
C GLN A 160 14.90 3.06 -9.08
N ASP A 161 14.99 2.04 -8.21
CA ASP A 161 14.89 0.64 -8.63
C ASP A 161 13.46 0.31 -9.10
N LEU A 162 12.44 0.85 -8.45
CA LEU A 162 11.05 0.76 -8.91
C LEU A 162 10.85 1.46 -10.26
N ALA A 163 11.35 2.69 -10.44
CA ALA A 163 11.21 3.43 -11.69
C ALA A 163 11.74 2.64 -12.88
N LYS A 164 12.90 1.97 -12.72
CA LYS A 164 13.48 1.09 -13.77
C LYS A 164 12.62 -0.13 -14.10
N GLN A 165 11.79 -0.59 -13.16
CA GLN A 165 10.93 -1.75 -13.35
C GLN A 165 9.58 -1.42 -13.98
N LEU A 166 9.11 -0.17 -13.90
CA LEU A 166 7.76 0.21 -14.33
C LEU A 166 7.47 -0.14 -15.79
N GLU A 167 8.44 0.04 -16.69
CA GLU A 167 8.29 -0.33 -18.09
C GLU A 167 8.09 -1.84 -18.27
N SER A 168 8.92 -2.66 -17.62
CA SER A 168 8.81 -4.12 -17.66
C SER A 168 7.54 -4.65 -17.01
N LEU A 169 6.97 -3.90 -16.08
CA LEU A 169 5.68 -4.17 -15.46
C LEU A 169 4.48 -3.72 -16.32
N GLY A 170 4.72 -3.16 -17.50
CA GLY A 170 3.68 -2.71 -18.41
C GLY A 170 2.99 -1.41 -17.99
N VAL A 171 3.62 -0.60 -17.13
CA VAL A 171 3.12 0.73 -16.77
C VAL A 171 3.49 1.70 -17.89
N PRO A 172 2.52 2.33 -18.57
CA PRO A 172 2.82 3.19 -19.71
C PRO A 172 3.51 4.49 -19.30
N HIS A 173 4.36 5.00 -20.16
CA HIS A 173 4.84 6.39 -20.06
C HIS A 173 3.68 7.37 -20.28
N LYS A 174 3.74 8.52 -19.64
CA LYS A 174 2.83 9.61 -19.95
C LYS A 174 3.05 10.06 -21.38
N SER A 175 1.96 10.24 -22.11
CA SER A 175 2.02 10.87 -23.42
C SER A 175 2.59 12.28 -23.27
N ALA A 176 3.57 12.63 -24.10
CA ALA A 176 4.01 14.02 -24.20
C ALA A 176 2.81 14.88 -24.61
N LYS A 177 2.52 15.89 -23.80
CA LYS A 177 1.51 16.90 -24.13
C LYS A 177 2.09 17.93 -25.07
#